data_f9643bde7a12281e7fd38c862b28b23c
#
_entry.id   f9643bde7a12281e7fd38c862b28b23c
#
_cell.length_a   1.000
_cell.length_b   1.000
_cell.length_c   1.000
_cell.angle_alpha   90.00
_cell.angle_beta   90.00
_cell.angle_gamma   90.00
#
_symmetry.space_group_name_H-M   'P 1'
#
loop_
_entity.id
_entity.type
_entity.pdbx_description
1 polymer ?
#
loop_
_entity_poly.entity_id
_entity_poly.type
_entity_poly.pdbx_seq_one_letter_code
_entity_poly.pdbx_strand_id
1 'polypeptide(L)'
;MMENARVTSDPKGEYQELVDEISELLGAPATLENRDFELIAFGAYDSEGELDASALDPVRARSILTRRSTSAVRTWFEGFGIARATAPVRIPPTPEAGVYRGRVCLPVRHRGVVLGYVWLLSDDPGPTDQQLSAAMEVTPRIGALLADEAQAGADLSRELRAVLTAESGWQRDMALAELHTELGARGEGLHTMVCVAPWPSSHPDDAPSVRTIPSATAVCALPWGPTDQSLALLVRLRSPEVLTPATTAAARLLERAEGVRGPARPQSSPAEPGPPGAHQQTGATRGRGPAQPPNQGRDQDAGADRPPDRTGEAEAARADEGEGSAGRTDPETGTSGRTVKGTGASTRTARAAEASGRTAQEAEGSRRAAQPSDQARSAPRTPPPGRPRAVGAGQAPEPHAPRPARIAAGIAVPHSGLADLGTAWQEASAAARAALAEPRLGPVAHWSSIGPYRLLTSLPPTASHDPAVRPLLAPAHRELAHTAEVFLDCAGQAGRTAAELGIHRQTLYYRLSRVEQLTGLDLDDGEDRLLLHMGLKARRL
;
A
#
# COMPACT_ATOMS: atom_id res chain seq x y z
N MET A 1 -32.17 -5.24 36.32
CA MET A 1 -31.34 -5.41 35.11
C MET A 1 -32.08 -4.67 34.00
N MET A 2 -31.67 -3.45 33.73
CA MET A 2 -32.17 -2.67 32.59
C MET A 2 -31.21 -2.88 31.45
N GLU A 3 -31.64 -3.65 30.50
CA GLU A 3 -30.97 -3.91 29.23
C GLU A 3 -31.06 -2.62 28.40
N ASN A 4 -29.96 -1.84 28.40
CA ASN A 4 -29.79 -0.73 27.48
C ASN A 4 -29.59 -1.33 26.09
N ALA A 5 -30.68 -1.51 25.35
CA ALA A 5 -30.64 -1.66 23.92
C ALA A 5 -30.05 -0.35 23.36
N ARG A 6 -28.75 -0.36 23.05
CA ARG A 6 -28.14 0.65 22.17
C ARG A 6 -28.87 0.55 20.84
N VAL A 7 -29.82 1.45 20.64
CA VAL A 7 -30.37 1.74 19.32
C VAL A 7 -29.15 2.07 18.45
N THR A 8 -28.85 1.24 17.49
CA THR A 8 -27.82 1.50 16.49
C THR A 8 -28.34 2.59 15.56
N SER A 9 -28.28 3.85 16.02
CA SER A 9 -28.45 5.01 15.15
C SER A 9 -27.46 4.92 14.01
N ASP A 10 -27.91 5.14 12.79
CA ASP A 10 -27.00 5.23 11.63
C ASP A 10 -26.18 6.53 11.76
N PRO A 11 -24.84 6.45 12.03
CA PRO A 11 -24.03 7.65 12.22
C PRO A 11 -24.11 8.63 11.03
N LYS A 12 -24.44 8.11 9.84
CA LYS A 12 -24.58 8.96 8.65
C LYS A 12 -25.82 9.85 8.73
N GLY A 13 -26.92 9.35 9.29
CA GLY A 13 -28.11 10.14 9.53
C GLY A 13 -27.86 11.28 10.50
N GLU A 14 -27.17 10.99 11.61
CA GLU A 14 -26.86 12.01 12.64
C GLU A 14 -25.97 13.14 12.10
N TYR A 15 -24.95 12.83 11.28
CA TYR A 15 -24.14 13.89 10.65
C TYR A 15 -24.94 14.72 9.67
N GLN A 16 -25.85 14.09 8.93
CA GLN A 16 -26.69 14.79 7.96
C GLN A 16 -27.60 15.79 8.67
N GLU A 17 -28.28 15.35 9.74
CA GLU A 17 -29.16 16.21 10.54
C GLU A 17 -28.41 17.45 11.10
N LEU A 18 -27.18 17.26 11.61
CA LEU A 18 -26.40 18.38 12.15
C LEU A 18 -25.89 19.33 11.05
N VAL A 19 -25.58 18.81 9.86
CA VAL A 19 -25.19 19.65 8.72
C VAL A 19 -26.39 20.41 8.16
N ASP A 20 -27.56 19.81 8.15
CA ASP A 20 -28.81 20.46 7.74
C ASP A 20 -29.19 21.56 8.74
N GLU A 21 -29.10 21.31 10.07
CA GLU A 21 -29.28 22.33 11.13
C GLU A 21 -28.35 23.55 10.91
N ILE A 22 -27.07 23.31 10.61
CA ILE A 22 -26.14 24.40 10.28
C ILE A 22 -26.53 25.14 9.00
N SER A 23 -26.97 24.40 7.98
CA SER A 23 -27.38 24.96 6.70
C SER A 23 -28.61 25.88 6.86
N GLU A 24 -29.58 25.48 7.68
CA GLU A 24 -30.76 26.28 8.01
C GLU A 24 -30.39 27.54 8.79
N LEU A 25 -29.53 27.44 9.83
CA LEU A 25 -29.07 28.59 10.63
C LEU A 25 -28.37 29.66 9.78
N LEU A 26 -27.67 29.21 8.74
CA LEU A 26 -26.83 30.09 7.91
C LEU A 26 -27.52 30.50 6.60
N GLY A 27 -28.67 29.87 6.26
CA GLY A 27 -29.36 30.10 4.99
C GLY A 27 -28.50 29.74 3.77
N ALA A 28 -27.53 28.85 3.95
CA ALA A 28 -26.61 28.43 2.90
C ALA A 28 -26.19 26.96 3.09
N PRO A 29 -26.05 26.19 2.00
CA PRO A 29 -25.70 24.78 2.09
C PRO A 29 -24.29 24.58 2.66
N ALA A 30 -24.22 23.80 3.73
CA ALA A 30 -22.98 23.44 4.40
C ALA A 30 -22.43 22.10 3.89
N THR A 31 -21.13 21.91 3.98
CA THR A 31 -20.47 20.61 3.77
C THR A 31 -19.58 20.29 4.96
N LEU A 32 -19.69 19.06 5.49
CA LEU A 32 -18.82 18.55 6.54
C LEU A 32 -17.73 17.67 5.95
N GLU A 33 -16.50 18.00 6.25
CA GLU A 33 -15.31 17.21 5.91
C GLU A 33 -14.56 16.82 7.20
N ASN A 34 -13.89 15.65 7.20
CA ASN A 34 -12.99 15.28 8.28
C ASN A 34 -11.69 16.12 8.21
N ARG A 35 -10.78 15.92 9.18
CA ARG A 35 -9.48 16.61 9.20
C ARG A 35 -8.61 16.33 7.97
N ASP A 36 -8.88 15.24 7.23
CA ASP A 36 -8.18 14.85 6.00
C ASP A 36 -8.86 15.38 4.73
N PHE A 37 -9.86 16.25 4.89
CA PHE A 37 -10.66 16.84 3.81
C PHE A 37 -11.42 15.79 2.98
N GLU A 38 -11.90 14.75 3.65
CA GLU A 38 -12.81 13.77 3.07
C GLU A 38 -14.25 14.10 3.45
N LEU A 39 -15.13 14.12 2.46
CA LEU A 39 -16.52 14.52 2.63
C LEU A 39 -17.30 13.50 3.48
N ILE A 40 -17.93 13.98 4.53
CA ILE A 40 -18.78 13.22 5.45
C ILE A 40 -20.25 13.39 5.10
N ALA A 41 -20.73 14.63 5.11
CA ALA A 41 -22.10 15.01 4.84
C ALA A 41 -22.17 16.34 4.10
N PHE A 42 -23.26 16.61 3.42
CA PHE A 42 -23.52 17.89 2.78
C PHE A 42 -25.01 18.23 2.89
N GLY A 43 -25.30 19.49 3.24
CA GLY A 43 -26.66 20.01 3.30
C GLY A 43 -27.32 19.99 1.91
N ALA A 44 -28.54 19.52 1.85
CA ALA A 44 -29.30 19.52 0.63
C ALA A 44 -29.56 20.95 0.17
N TYR A 45 -29.43 21.20 -1.11
CA TYR A 45 -29.91 22.41 -1.75
C TYR A 45 -31.41 22.21 -1.98
N ASP A 46 -32.22 22.94 -1.25
CA ASP A 46 -33.63 23.09 -1.62
C ASP A 46 -33.68 24.08 -2.78
N SER A 47 -33.30 23.62 -3.96
CA SER A 47 -33.41 24.43 -5.16
C SER A 47 -34.59 23.96 -5.98
N GLU A 48 -35.75 24.58 -5.78
CA GLU A 48 -36.76 24.71 -6.84
C GLU A 48 -36.26 25.59 -8.00
N GLY A 49 -35.00 26.06 -7.96
CA GLY A 49 -34.29 26.79 -8.99
C GLY A 49 -33.26 25.92 -9.68
N GLU A 50 -33.17 26.03 -11.01
CA GLU A 50 -32.16 25.40 -11.86
C GLU A 50 -30.79 25.40 -11.15
N LEU A 51 -30.15 24.23 -11.09
CA LEU A 51 -28.77 24.06 -10.66
C LEU A 51 -27.88 24.99 -11.52
N ASP A 52 -27.63 26.18 -11.04
CA ASP A 52 -26.68 27.08 -11.67
C ASP A 52 -25.29 26.44 -11.56
N ALA A 53 -24.84 25.85 -12.65
CA ALA A 53 -23.52 25.24 -12.76
C ALA A 53 -22.39 26.24 -12.42
N SER A 54 -22.68 27.57 -12.50
CA SER A 54 -21.76 28.63 -12.07
C SER A 54 -21.68 28.76 -10.55
N ALA A 55 -22.66 28.25 -9.81
CA ALA A 55 -22.66 28.22 -8.35
C ALA A 55 -21.72 27.14 -7.76
N LEU A 56 -21.30 26.17 -8.56
CA LEU A 56 -20.34 25.14 -8.15
C LEU A 56 -18.90 25.58 -8.50
N ASP A 57 -18.25 26.18 -7.51
CA ASP A 57 -16.79 26.36 -7.51
C ASP A 57 -16.10 25.03 -7.85
N PRO A 58 -15.12 24.99 -8.80
CA PRO A 58 -14.49 23.76 -9.25
C PRO A 58 -13.85 22.94 -8.13
N VAL A 59 -13.35 23.58 -7.07
CA VAL A 59 -12.76 22.90 -5.91
C VAL A 59 -13.87 22.20 -5.12
N ARG A 60 -15.02 22.84 -4.90
CA ARG A 60 -16.17 22.24 -4.21
C ARG A 60 -16.82 21.14 -5.03
N ALA A 61 -17.06 21.38 -6.32
CA ALA A 61 -17.62 20.37 -7.22
C ALA A 61 -16.75 19.10 -7.22
N ARG A 62 -15.44 19.28 -7.30
CA ARG A 62 -14.49 18.16 -7.24
C ARG A 62 -14.53 17.44 -5.89
N SER A 63 -14.53 18.19 -4.77
CA SER A 63 -14.61 17.60 -3.42
C SER A 63 -15.88 16.77 -3.25
N ILE A 64 -17.03 17.24 -3.71
CA ILE A 64 -18.30 16.53 -3.67
C ILE A 64 -18.27 15.28 -4.57
N LEU A 65 -17.84 15.41 -5.83
CA LEU A 65 -17.84 14.31 -6.80
C LEU A 65 -16.84 13.20 -6.45
N THR A 66 -15.63 13.58 -6.01
CA THR A 66 -14.58 12.63 -5.64
C THR A 66 -14.61 12.24 -4.16
N ARG A 67 -15.46 12.90 -3.36
CA ARG A 67 -15.55 12.81 -1.90
C ARG A 67 -14.25 13.12 -1.17
N ARG A 68 -13.33 13.84 -1.82
CA ARG A 68 -12.00 14.13 -1.30
C ARG A 68 -11.39 15.36 -1.95
N SER A 69 -10.67 16.17 -1.17
CA SER A 69 -9.83 17.25 -1.68
C SER A 69 -8.41 16.77 -1.98
N THR A 70 -7.72 17.44 -2.90
CA THR A 70 -6.31 17.15 -3.18
C THR A 70 -5.40 17.67 -2.06
N SER A 71 -4.20 17.08 -1.92
CA SER A 71 -3.21 17.53 -0.93
C SER A 71 -2.82 19.01 -1.12
N ALA A 72 -2.73 19.47 -2.36
CA ALA A 72 -2.44 20.89 -2.66
C ALA A 72 -3.55 21.82 -2.17
N VAL A 73 -4.82 21.47 -2.40
CA VAL A 73 -5.99 22.21 -1.93
C VAL A 73 -6.03 22.21 -0.40
N ARG A 74 -5.78 21.08 0.24
CA ARG A 74 -5.70 20.96 1.70
C ARG A 74 -4.62 21.88 2.26
N THR A 75 -3.38 21.78 1.79
CA THR A 75 -2.26 22.62 2.26
C THR A 75 -2.56 24.11 2.09
N TRP A 76 -3.22 24.48 0.98
CA TRP A 76 -3.60 25.87 0.73
C TRP A 76 -4.62 26.37 1.77
N PHE A 77 -5.67 25.60 2.06
CA PHE A 77 -6.66 25.97 3.09
C PHE A 77 -6.05 25.99 4.50
N GLU A 78 -5.17 25.03 4.83
CA GLU A 78 -4.46 24.99 6.12
C GLU A 78 -3.59 26.22 6.33
N GLY A 79 -3.13 26.87 5.25
CA GLY A 79 -2.39 28.14 5.29
C GLY A 79 -3.17 29.29 5.91
N PHE A 80 -4.52 29.25 5.91
CA PHE A 80 -5.37 30.23 6.60
C PHE A 80 -5.52 29.98 8.10
N GLY A 81 -4.79 29.01 8.66
CA GLY A 81 -4.77 28.70 10.08
C GLY A 81 -6.00 27.95 10.61
N ILE A 82 -6.84 27.39 9.75
CA ILE A 82 -8.09 26.69 10.11
C ILE A 82 -7.87 25.57 11.13
N ALA A 83 -6.72 24.88 11.07
CA ALA A 83 -6.37 23.80 11.98
C ALA A 83 -6.17 24.28 13.44
N ARG A 84 -5.88 25.56 13.64
CA ARG A 84 -5.67 26.18 14.97
C ARG A 84 -6.83 27.06 15.40
N ALA A 85 -7.71 27.44 14.46
CA ALA A 85 -8.82 28.35 14.72
C ALA A 85 -9.81 27.74 15.73
N THR A 86 -10.35 28.57 16.60
CA THR A 86 -11.43 28.29 17.55
C THR A 86 -12.72 29.03 17.22
N ALA A 87 -12.66 29.88 16.21
CA ALA A 87 -13.75 30.70 15.70
C ALA A 87 -13.86 30.54 14.18
N PRO A 88 -14.95 30.96 13.54
CA PRO A 88 -15.12 30.91 12.09
C PRO A 88 -13.98 31.63 11.36
N VAL A 89 -13.47 31.00 10.30
CA VAL A 89 -12.41 31.58 9.45
C VAL A 89 -13.02 31.95 8.10
N ARG A 90 -12.96 33.25 7.75
CA ARG A 90 -13.39 33.76 6.44
C ARG A 90 -12.20 33.67 5.46
N ILE A 91 -12.40 33.01 4.34
CA ILE A 91 -11.39 32.83 3.30
C ILE A 91 -11.86 33.60 2.06
N PRO A 92 -11.08 34.56 1.58
CA PRO A 92 -11.46 35.35 0.43
C PRO A 92 -11.43 34.55 -0.88
N PRO A 93 -12.17 34.98 -1.91
CA PRO A 93 -12.02 34.40 -3.25
C PRO A 93 -10.58 34.51 -3.71
N THR A 94 -10.07 33.40 -4.27
CA THR A 94 -8.69 33.34 -4.80
C THR A 94 -8.73 32.55 -6.11
N PRO A 95 -9.07 33.20 -7.24
CA PRO A 95 -9.24 32.54 -8.53
C PRO A 95 -8.00 31.79 -9.01
N GLU A 96 -6.79 32.25 -8.62
CA GLU A 96 -5.50 31.62 -8.92
C GLU A 96 -5.37 30.24 -8.27
N ALA A 97 -6.04 30.02 -7.13
CA ALA A 97 -6.12 28.73 -6.45
C ALA A 97 -7.35 27.90 -6.89
N GLY A 98 -8.15 28.36 -7.85
CA GLY A 98 -9.39 27.74 -8.28
C GLY A 98 -10.56 27.95 -7.34
N VAL A 99 -10.44 28.91 -6.39
CA VAL A 99 -11.47 29.28 -5.42
C VAL A 99 -12.11 30.60 -5.88
N TYR A 100 -13.21 30.50 -6.61
CA TYR A 100 -13.86 31.67 -7.22
C TYR A 100 -14.83 32.39 -6.28
N ARG A 101 -15.33 31.71 -5.25
CA ARG A 101 -16.23 32.29 -4.25
C ARG A 101 -15.56 32.25 -2.88
N GLY A 102 -15.80 33.26 -2.06
CA GLY A 102 -15.38 33.29 -0.68
C GLY A 102 -15.92 32.08 0.09
N ARG A 103 -15.24 31.69 1.14
CA ARG A 103 -15.64 30.56 1.99
C ARG A 103 -15.60 30.95 3.46
N VAL A 104 -16.47 30.32 4.23
CA VAL A 104 -16.37 30.33 5.69
C VAL A 104 -16.09 28.89 6.13
N CYS A 105 -15.08 28.73 6.96
CA CYS A 105 -14.72 27.49 7.61
C CYS A 105 -15.10 27.55 9.08
N LEU A 106 -15.97 26.62 9.53
CA LEU A 106 -16.25 26.41 10.94
C LEU A 106 -15.42 25.21 11.42
N PRO A 107 -14.42 25.40 12.29
CA PRO A 107 -13.62 24.28 12.80
C PRO A 107 -14.44 23.42 13.77
N VAL A 108 -14.51 22.13 13.50
CA VAL A 108 -15.14 21.14 14.36
C VAL A 108 -14.11 20.57 15.32
N ARG A 109 -14.32 20.79 16.62
CA ARG A 109 -13.34 20.42 17.66
C ARG A 109 -13.95 19.57 18.74
N HIS A 110 -13.15 18.63 19.26
CA HIS A 110 -13.44 17.90 20.48
C HIS A 110 -12.22 17.95 21.42
N ARG A 111 -12.44 18.37 22.67
CA ARG A 111 -11.36 18.52 23.69
C ARG A 111 -10.12 19.28 23.17
N GLY A 112 -10.35 20.33 22.38
CA GLY A 112 -9.27 21.16 21.86
C GLY A 112 -8.63 20.65 20.55
N VAL A 113 -8.92 19.42 20.11
CA VAL A 113 -8.39 18.85 18.86
C VAL A 113 -9.38 19.08 17.72
N VAL A 114 -8.90 19.53 16.55
CA VAL A 114 -9.70 19.62 15.33
C VAL A 114 -9.89 18.24 14.74
N LEU A 115 -11.14 17.83 14.54
CA LEU A 115 -11.52 16.55 13.95
C LEU A 115 -12.15 16.71 12.56
N GLY A 116 -12.59 17.91 12.21
CA GLY A 116 -13.18 18.20 10.92
C GLY A 116 -13.45 19.67 10.71
N TYR A 117 -14.09 19.98 9.60
CA TYR A 117 -14.41 21.32 9.17
C TYR A 117 -15.79 21.33 8.53
N VAL A 118 -16.61 22.34 8.87
CA VAL A 118 -17.82 22.65 8.13
C VAL A 118 -17.53 23.83 7.21
N TRP A 119 -17.84 23.67 5.94
CA TRP A 119 -17.57 24.63 4.88
C TRP A 119 -18.85 25.21 4.31
N LEU A 120 -18.84 26.52 4.07
CA LEU A 120 -19.90 27.24 3.42
C LEU A 120 -19.30 28.09 2.30
N LEU A 121 -20.07 28.29 1.24
CA LEU A 121 -19.78 29.35 0.28
C LEU A 121 -20.28 30.67 0.88
N SER A 122 -19.45 31.71 0.80
CA SER A 122 -19.79 33.04 1.25
C SER A 122 -20.21 33.90 0.08
N ASP A 123 -21.46 34.33 0.08
CA ASP A 123 -21.97 35.33 -0.84
C ASP A 123 -21.80 36.74 -0.23
N ASP A 124 -22.12 37.76 -0.96
CA ASP A 124 -22.11 39.15 -0.47
C ASP A 124 -23.57 39.68 -0.50
N PRO A 125 -24.22 39.93 0.65
CA PRO A 125 -23.69 39.81 2.02
C PRO A 125 -23.67 38.34 2.49
N GLY A 126 -22.54 37.93 3.11
CA GLY A 126 -22.41 36.61 3.71
C GLY A 126 -23.11 36.49 5.07
N PRO A 127 -23.00 35.30 5.73
CA PRO A 127 -23.58 35.09 7.04
C PRO A 127 -23.08 36.12 8.07
N THR A 128 -24.00 36.59 8.91
CA THR A 128 -23.68 37.52 10.00
C THR A 128 -22.90 36.82 11.11
N ASP A 129 -22.20 37.58 11.93
CA ASP A 129 -21.43 37.01 13.05
C ASP A 129 -22.34 36.32 14.07
N GLN A 130 -23.59 36.78 14.23
CA GLN A 130 -24.60 36.14 15.08
C GLN A 130 -24.98 34.75 14.54
N GLN A 131 -25.23 34.65 13.24
CA GLN A 131 -25.52 33.34 12.59
C GLN A 131 -24.33 32.38 12.68
N LEU A 132 -23.11 32.88 12.44
CA LEU A 132 -21.89 32.10 12.58
C LEU A 132 -21.69 31.63 14.02
N SER A 133 -22.01 32.47 15.02
CA SER A 133 -21.93 32.06 16.43
C SER A 133 -22.92 30.96 16.74
N ALA A 134 -24.16 31.05 16.27
CA ALA A 134 -25.18 29.99 16.45
C ALA A 134 -24.75 28.67 15.78
N ALA A 135 -24.21 28.76 14.57
CA ALA A 135 -23.71 27.56 13.88
C ALA A 135 -22.51 26.93 14.60
N MET A 136 -21.64 27.75 15.23
CA MET A 136 -20.53 27.25 16.05
C MET A 136 -21.00 26.49 17.30
N GLU A 137 -22.21 26.73 17.82
CA GLU A 137 -22.77 25.98 18.94
C GLU A 137 -23.15 24.55 18.57
N VAL A 138 -23.37 24.26 17.28
CA VAL A 138 -23.63 22.92 16.76
C VAL A 138 -22.34 22.10 16.57
N THR A 139 -21.22 22.76 16.23
CA THR A 139 -19.95 22.08 15.90
C THR A 139 -19.41 21.15 17.00
N PRO A 140 -19.59 21.40 18.33
CA PRO A 140 -19.17 20.45 19.36
C PRO A 140 -19.92 19.12 19.33
N ARG A 141 -21.20 19.10 18.90
CA ARG A 141 -21.98 17.86 18.73
C ARG A 141 -21.40 17.00 17.61
N ILE A 142 -21.06 17.62 16.49
CA ILE A 142 -20.35 16.96 15.39
C ILE A 142 -18.99 16.46 15.88
N GLY A 143 -18.28 17.28 16.64
CA GLY A 143 -16.97 16.93 17.21
C GLY A 143 -17.01 15.72 18.15
N ALA A 144 -18.05 15.59 18.95
CA ALA A 144 -18.26 14.42 19.81
C ALA A 144 -18.48 13.14 18.97
N LEU A 145 -19.37 13.19 17.97
CA LEU A 145 -19.61 12.06 17.07
C LEU A 145 -18.36 11.62 16.33
N LEU A 146 -17.55 12.57 15.82
CA LEU A 146 -16.29 12.25 15.16
C LEU A 146 -15.26 11.64 16.12
N ALA A 147 -15.25 12.08 17.38
CA ALA A 147 -14.37 11.52 18.41
C ALA A 147 -14.78 10.10 18.78
N ASP A 148 -16.07 9.84 18.96
CA ASP A 148 -16.59 8.51 19.29
C ASP A 148 -16.34 7.53 18.13
N GLU A 149 -16.53 7.97 16.88
CA GLU A 149 -16.22 7.16 15.69
C GLU A 149 -14.71 6.85 15.58
N ALA A 150 -13.86 7.86 15.84
CA ALA A 150 -12.41 7.67 15.82
C ALA A 150 -11.96 6.69 16.91
N GLN A 151 -12.55 6.76 18.10
CA GLN A 151 -12.27 5.84 19.20
C GLN A 151 -12.69 4.42 18.86
N ALA A 152 -13.93 4.23 18.37
CA ALA A 152 -14.42 2.92 17.94
C ALA A 152 -13.53 2.33 16.82
N GLY A 153 -13.09 3.16 15.88
CA GLY A 153 -12.16 2.75 14.83
C GLY A 153 -10.79 2.33 15.36
N ALA A 154 -10.27 3.04 16.38
CA ALA A 154 -9.01 2.69 17.03
C ALA A 154 -9.11 1.37 17.82
N ASP A 155 -10.24 1.14 18.50
CA ASP A 155 -10.50 -0.10 19.21
C ASP A 155 -10.56 -1.29 18.24
N LEU A 156 -11.33 -1.19 17.16
CA LEU A 156 -11.35 -2.21 16.10
C LEU A 156 -9.97 -2.46 15.48
N SER A 157 -9.18 -1.41 15.27
CA SER A 157 -7.82 -1.53 14.73
C SER A 157 -6.90 -2.30 15.67
N ARG A 158 -7.03 -2.06 16.98
CA ARG A 158 -6.28 -2.74 18.02
C ARG A 158 -6.65 -4.23 18.07
N GLU A 159 -7.94 -4.55 18.09
CA GLU A 159 -8.41 -5.94 18.18
C GLU A 159 -8.08 -6.72 16.89
N LEU A 160 -8.25 -6.12 15.70
CA LEU A 160 -7.82 -6.77 14.46
C LEU A 160 -6.32 -7.05 14.48
N ARG A 161 -5.50 -6.09 14.92
CA ARG A 161 -4.06 -6.29 15.05
C ARG A 161 -3.74 -7.42 16.02
N ALA A 162 -4.40 -7.47 17.18
CA ALA A 162 -4.23 -8.53 18.18
C ALA A 162 -4.49 -9.92 17.57
N VAL A 163 -5.61 -10.09 16.83
CA VAL A 163 -5.93 -11.35 16.15
C VAL A 163 -4.85 -11.75 15.15
N LEU A 164 -4.34 -10.80 14.34
CA LEU A 164 -3.41 -11.08 13.25
C LEU A 164 -1.97 -11.29 13.72
N THR A 165 -1.63 -10.83 14.93
CA THR A 165 -0.28 -10.98 15.54
C THR A 165 -0.20 -12.02 16.64
N ALA A 166 -1.32 -12.46 17.19
CA ALA A 166 -1.35 -13.50 18.22
C ALA A 166 -0.86 -14.85 17.69
N GLU A 167 -0.11 -15.55 18.52
CA GLU A 167 0.21 -16.96 18.27
C GLU A 167 -1.06 -17.81 18.30
N SER A 168 -0.99 -18.97 17.62
CA SER A 168 -2.10 -19.92 17.60
C SER A 168 -2.41 -20.42 19.01
N GLY A 169 -3.70 -20.47 19.38
CA GLY A 169 -4.16 -20.93 20.67
C GLY A 169 -5.02 -19.90 21.40
N TRP A 170 -5.13 -20.03 22.71
CA TRP A 170 -6.05 -19.27 23.55
C TRP A 170 -5.95 -17.73 23.39
N GLN A 171 -4.75 -17.21 23.12
CA GLN A 171 -4.56 -15.76 22.91
C GLN A 171 -5.28 -15.26 21.66
N ARG A 172 -5.17 -16.03 20.56
CA ARG A 172 -5.89 -15.71 19.32
C ARG A 172 -7.40 -15.88 19.51
N ASP A 173 -7.83 -16.93 20.22
CA ASP A 173 -9.24 -17.17 20.45
C ASP A 173 -9.87 -16.05 21.29
N MET A 174 -9.13 -15.54 22.29
CA MET A 174 -9.57 -14.39 23.08
C MET A 174 -9.65 -13.11 22.23
N ALA A 175 -8.62 -12.81 21.46
CA ALA A 175 -8.62 -11.64 20.56
C ALA A 175 -9.73 -11.72 19.51
N LEU A 176 -10.05 -12.92 18.99
CA LEU A 176 -11.18 -13.14 18.10
C LEU A 176 -12.52 -12.86 18.78
N ALA A 177 -12.70 -13.28 20.03
CA ALA A 177 -13.92 -13.02 20.78
C ALA A 177 -14.11 -11.52 21.06
N GLU A 178 -13.02 -10.80 21.37
CA GLU A 178 -13.02 -9.35 21.55
C GLU A 178 -13.37 -8.63 20.26
N LEU A 179 -12.71 -8.99 19.15
CA LEU A 179 -13.00 -8.44 17.83
C LEU A 179 -14.44 -8.70 17.40
N HIS A 180 -14.96 -9.90 17.68
CA HIS A 180 -16.36 -10.24 17.37
C HIS A 180 -17.33 -9.39 18.20
N THR A 181 -17.02 -9.14 19.46
CA THR A 181 -17.82 -8.29 20.35
C THR A 181 -17.88 -6.85 19.84
N GLU A 182 -16.74 -6.28 19.44
CA GLU A 182 -16.66 -4.92 18.89
C GLU A 182 -17.33 -4.78 17.53
N LEU A 183 -17.26 -5.81 16.70
CA LEU A 183 -17.92 -5.81 15.39
C LEU A 183 -19.43 -6.06 15.48
N GLY A 184 -19.88 -6.81 16.51
CA GLY A 184 -21.27 -7.25 16.64
C GLY A 184 -21.75 -7.96 15.37
N ALA A 185 -22.94 -7.63 14.88
CA ALA A 185 -23.51 -8.22 13.67
C ALA A 185 -22.67 -8.00 12.38
N ARG A 186 -21.72 -7.07 12.40
CA ARG A 186 -20.79 -6.87 11.27
C ARG A 186 -19.71 -7.93 11.18
N GLY A 187 -19.44 -8.66 12.28
CA GLY A 187 -18.51 -9.79 12.32
C GLY A 187 -19.06 -11.07 11.70
N GLU A 188 -20.35 -11.10 11.42
CA GLU A 188 -21.00 -12.25 10.80
C GLU A 188 -21.01 -12.15 9.28
N GLY A 189 -21.12 -13.31 8.60
CA GLY A 189 -21.22 -13.40 7.15
C GLY A 189 -19.85 -13.58 6.48
N LEU A 190 -19.78 -13.20 5.21
CA LEU A 190 -18.59 -13.38 4.38
C LEU A 190 -17.64 -12.21 4.53
N HIS A 191 -16.36 -12.53 4.74
CA HIS A 191 -15.27 -11.57 4.81
C HIS A 191 -14.09 -11.99 3.94
N THR A 192 -13.31 -11.02 3.53
CA THR A 192 -11.98 -11.24 2.96
C THR A 192 -10.99 -10.26 3.56
N MET A 193 -9.71 -10.64 3.56
CA MET A 193 -8.61 -9.77 3.94
C MET A 193 -7.97 -9.15 2.70
N VAL A 194 -7.58 -7.89 2.85
CA VAL A 194 -6.75 -7.17 1.86
C VAL A 194 -5.47 -6.72 2.55
N CYS A 195 -4.34 -7.00 1.92
CA CYS A 195 -3.02 -6.51 2.32
C CYS A 195 -2.55 -5.46 1.33
N VAL A 196 -2.16 -4.27 1.80
CA VAL A 196 -1.50 -3.25 0.97
C VAL A 196 -0.11 -3.01 1.50
N ALA A 197 0.92 -3.26 0.68
CA ALA A 197 2.31 -3.19 1.11
C ALA A 197 3.28 -2.75 -0.02
N PRO A 198 4.39 -2.11 0.33
CA PRO A 198 4.66 -1.46 1.61
C PRO A 198 3.80 -0.20 1.78
N TRP A 199 3.28 0.03 2.98
CA TRP A 199 2.49 1.22 3.30
C TRP A 199 3.43 2.40 3.61
N PRO A 200 3.18 3.61 3.04
CA PRO A 200 4.14 4.72 3.11
C PRO A 200 4.23 5.42 4.46
N SER A 201 3.41 5.07 5.44
CA SER A 201 3.50 5.61 6.78
C SER A 201 4.36 4.75 7.69
N SER A 202 5.19 5.39 8.50
CA SER A 202 6.02 4.73 9.50
C SER A 202 5.32 4.55 10.85
N HIS A 203 4.17 5.23 11.08
CA HIS A 203 3.46 5.16 12.34
C HIS A 203 2.25 4.22 12.25
N PRO A 204 2.11 3.27 13.20
CA PRO A 204 0.98 2.33 13.18
C PRO A 204 -0.40 2.97 13.26
N ASP A 205 -0.48 4.18 13.84
CA ASP A 205 -1.73 4.91 14.05
C ASP A 205 -2.13 5.77 12.82
N ASP A 206 -1.29 5.82 11.80
CA ASP A 206 -1.58 6.53 10.54
C ASP A 206 -2.41 5.67 9.56
N ALA A 207 -3.02 4.60 10.04
CA ALA A 207 -3.97 3.85 9.23
C ALA A 207 -5.16 4.75 8.84
N PRO A 208 -5.62 4.68 7.58
CA PRO A 208 -6.78 5.46 7.16
C PRO A 208 -8.02 5.03 7.92
N SER A 209 -8.93 5.98 8.18
CA SER A 209 -10.22 5.64 8.80
C SER A 209 -11.00 4.65 7.95
N VAL A 210 -11.59 3.66 8.60
CA VAL A 210 -12.46 2.64 7.96
C VAL A 210 -13.57 3.29 7.14
N ARG A 211 -14.10 4.44 7.61
CA ARG A 211 -15.15 5.19 6.93
C ARG A 211 -14.78 5.61 5.51
N THR A 212 -13.49 5.90 5.27
CA THR A 212 -12.99 6.39 3.98
C THR A 212 -12.77 5.27 2.96
N ILE A 213 -12.87 4.02 3.42
CA ILE A 213 -12.63 2.83 2.60
C ILE A 213 -13.95 2.10 2.38
N PRO A 214 -14.43 1.98 1.14
CA PRO A 214 -15.69 1.31 0.86
C PRO A 214 -15.71 -0.14 1.33
N SER A 215 -16.80 -0.53 1.98
CA SER A 215 -17.03 -1.90 2.47
C SER A 215 -16.01 -2.40 3.50
N ALA A 216 -15.12 -1.53 3.99
CA ALA A 216 -14.22 -1.86 5.06
C ALA A 216 -14.97 -2.06 6.38
N THR A 217 -14.54 -3.06 7.15
CA THR A 217 -15.09 -3.38 8.46
C THR A 217 -14.11 -3.01 9.56
N ALA A 218 -12.82 -3.28 9.36
CA ALA A 218 -11.73 -2.92 10.25
C ALA A 218 -10.43 -2.75 9.45
N VAL A 219 -9.50 -1.95 9.96
CA VAL A 219 -8.18 -1.73 9.35
C VAL A 219 -7.12 -1.59 10.41
N CYS A 220 -5.95 -2.16 10.22
CA CYS A 220 -4.79 -1.92 11.08
C CYS A 220 -3.49 -1.95 10.29
N ALA A 221 -2.45 -1.31 10.84
CA ALA A 221 -1.10 -1.41 10.31
C ALA A 221 -0.37 -2.58 10.97
N LEU A 222 0.41 -3.32 10.17
CA LEU A 222 1.22 -4.45 10.61
C LEU A 222 2.64 -4.32 10.05
N PRO A 223 3.66 -4.87 10.75
CA PRO A 223 5.02 -4.89 10.23
C PRO A 223 5.10 -5.59 8.86
N TRP A 224 5.92 -5.03 7.95
CA TRP A 224 6.23 -5.59 6.65
C TRP A 224 7.74 -5.60 6.44
N GLY A 225 8.35 -6.77 6.63
CA GLY A 225 9.80 -6.85 6.67
C GLY A 225 10.41 -6.09 7.87
N PRO A 226 11.69 -5.68 7.79
CA PRO A 226 12.40 -5.10 8.95
C PRO A 226 12.05 -3.62 9.22
N THR A 227 11.64 -2.86 8.21
CA THR A 227 11.50 -1.39 8.32
C THR A 227 10.17 -0.84 7.86
N ASP A 228 9.43 -1.60 7.06
CA ASP A 228 8.21 -1.13 6.44
C ASP A 228 6.96 -1.58 7.21
N GLN A 229 5.84 -0.98 6.85
CA GLN A 229 4.51 -1.34 7.33
C GLN A 229 3.67 -1.87 6.17
N SER A 230 2.63 -2.60 6.51
CA SER A 230 1.53 -2.97 5.61
C SER A 230 0.21 -2.58 6.24
N LEU A 231 -0.82 -2.39 5.44
CA LEU A 231 -2.19 -2.29 5.91
C LEU A 231 -2.90 -3.62 5.75
N ALA A 232 -3.49 -4.08 6.84
CA ALA A 232 -4.45 -5.17 6.88
C ALA A 232 -5.86 -4.59 6.92
N LEU A 233 -6.69 -4.95 5.97
CA LEU A 233 -8.06 -4.48 5.85
C LEU A 233 -9.02 -5.67 5.83
N LEU A 234 -9.99 -5.66 6.74
CA LEU A 234 -11.10 -6.59 6.75
C LEU A 234 -12.26 -6.01 5.93
N VAL A 235 -12.69 -6.72 4.91
CA VAL A 235 -13.76 -6.30 3.99
C VAL A 235 -14.93 -7.29 4.06
N ARG A 236 -16.13 -6.78 4.29
CA ARG A 236 -17.35 -7.58 4.26
C ARG A 236 -17.84 -7.77 2.83
N LEU A 237 -18.21 -8.99 2.49
CA LEU A 237 -18.72 -9.38 1.19
C LEU A 237 -20.19 -9.81 1.28
N ARG A 238 -20.89 -9.73 0.15
CA ARG A 238 -22.27 -10.23 0.02
C ARG A 238 -22.32 -11.61 -0.66
N SER A 239 -21.31 -11.93 -1.45
CA SER A 239 -21.20 -13.18 -2.20
C SER A 239 -19.72 -13.55 -2.34
N PRO A 240 -19.37 -14.85 -2.31
CA PRO A 240 -17.98 -15.30 -2.46
C PRO A 240 -17.43 -15.08 -3.88
N GLU A 241 -18.29 -14.98 -4.89
CA GLU A 241 -17.88 -14.77 -6.28
C GLU A 241 -17.60 -13.29 -6.59
N VAL A 242 -18.10 -12.35 -5.75
CA VAL A 242 -18.04 -10.92 -6.01
C VAL A 242 -17.01 -10.24 -5.11
N LEU A 243 -15.76 -10.17 -5.58
CA LEU A 243 -14.65 -9.50 -4.88
C LEU A 243 -14.51 -8.02 -5.23
N THR A 244 -15.44 -7.45 -5.99
CA THR A 244 -15.41 -6.02 -6.37
C THR A 244 -15.25 -5.08 -5.17
N PRO A 245 -15.94 -5.29 -4.00
CA PRO A 245 -15.73 -4.43 -2.83
C PRO A 245 -14.28 -4.40 -2.34
N ALA A 246 -13.63 -5.57 -2.28
CA ALA A 246 -12.23 -5.70 -1.86
C ALA A 246 -11.28 -5.10 -2.90
N THR A 247 -11.52 -5.34 -4.19
CA THR A 247 -10.71 -4.77 -5.27
C THR A 247 -10.83 -3.25 -5.31
N THR A 248 -12.02 -2.69 -5.09
CA THR A 248 -12.23 -1.24 -5.03
C THR A 248 -11.54 -0.63 -3.81
N ALA A 249 -11.61 -1.30 -2.65
CA ALA A 249 -10.91 -0.86 -1.45
C ALA A 249 -9.38 -0.88 -1.65
N ALA A 250 -8.86 -1.96 -2.23
CA ALA A 250 -7.43 -2.08 -2.58
C ALA A 250 -6.98 -0.96 -3.53
N ALA A 251 -7.70 -0.71 -4.61
CA ALA A 251 -7.38 0.34 -5.58
C ALA A 251 -7.34 1.73 -4.93
N ARG A 252 -8.32 2.07 -4.10
CA ARG A 252 -8.34 3.34 -3.37
C ARG A 252 -7.17 3.50 -2.40
N LEU A 253 -6.79 2.42 -1.71
CA LEU A 253 -5.62 2.47 -0.82
C LEU A 253 -4.32 2.63 -1.60
N LEU A 254 -4.19 2.01 -2.77
CA LEU A 254 -3.04 2.22 -3.65
C LEU A 254 -2.94 3.67 -4.13
N GLU A 255 -4.03 4.25 -4.61
CA GLU A 255 -4.08 5.67 -5.02
C GLU A 255 -3.70 6.61 -3.85
N ARG A 256 -4.19 6.30 -2.64
CA ARG A 256 -3.85 7.07 -1.44
C ARG A 256 -2.36 6.97 -1.10
N ALA A 257 -1.79 5.77 -1.17
CA ALA A 257 -0.38 5.52 -0.90
C ALA A 257 0.54 6.21 -1.91
N GLU A 258 0.16 6.24 -3.18
CA GLU A 258 0.87 6.99 -4.23
C GLU A 258 0.78 8.50 -4.00
N GLY A 259 -0.39 9.01 -3.59
CA GLY A 259 -0.61 10.42 -3.29
C GLY A 259 0.21 10.94 -2.10
N VAL A 260 0.46 10.10 -1.10
CA VAL A 260 1.32 10.43 0.07
C VAL A 260 2.79 10.56 -0.35
N ARG A 261 3.24 9.78 -1.34
CA ARG A 261 4.63 9.84 -1.84
C ARG A 261 4.94 11.10 -2.65
N GLY A 262 3.94 11.85 -3.09
CA GLY A 262 4.08 13.03 -3.96
C GLY A 262 4.49 12.67 -5.39
N PRO A 263 4.28 13.58 -6.36
CA PRO A 263 4.82 13.37 -7.70
C PRO A 263 6.34 13.33 -7.62
N ALA A 264 6.96 12.32 -8.22
CA ALA A 264 8.41 12.28 -8.41
C ALA A 264 8.84 13.63 -9.01
N ARG A 265 9.62 14.39 -8.24
CA ARG A 265 10.14 15.68 -8.66
C ARG A 265 10.80 15.48 -10.02
N PRO A 266 10.36 16.11 -11.11
CA PRO A 266 11.07 16.03 -12.37
C PRO A 266 12.48 16.55 -12.08
N GLN A 267 13.49 15.72 -12.33
CA GLN A 267 14.88 16.14 -12.26
C GLN A 267 14.99 17.29 -13.27
N SER A 268 15.18 18.50 -12.75
CA SER A 268 15.58 19.64 -13.56
C SER A 268 16.90 19.25 -14.22
N SER A 269 16.86 19.07 -15.53
CA SER A 269 18.05 18.94 -16.35
C SER A 269 19.01 20.08 -15.98
N PRO A 270 20.30 19.81 -15.81
CA PRO A 270 21.27 20.88 -15.61
C PRO A 270 21.19 21.82 -16.82
N ALA A 271 20.96 23.10 -16.56
CA ALA A 271 20.98 24.13 -17.56
C ALA A 271 22.32 24.06 -18.32
N GLU A 272 22.25 23.88 -19.63
CA GLU A 272 23.41 24.03 -20.50
C GLU A 272 24.04 25.41 -20.28
N PRO A 273 25.39 25.51 -20.15
CA PRO A 273 26.06 26.80 -20.11
C PRO A 273 25.92 27.46 -21.50
N GLY A 274 25.16 28.57 -21.53
CA GLY A 274 25.04 29.39 -22.72
C GLY A 274 26.41 29.93 -23.16
N PRO A 275 26.57 30.21 -24.47
CA PRO A 275 27.84 30.65 -25.04
C PRO A 275 28.24 32.05 -24.53
N PRO A 276 29.55 32.35 -24.40
CA PRO A 276 30.01 33.66 -23.94
C PRO A 276 29.71 34.75 -24.98
N GLY A 277 28.79 35.64 -24.61
CA GLY A 277 28.41 36.81 -25.40
C GLY A 277 29.35 37.97 -25.18
N ALA A 278 29.70 38.59 -26.27
CA ALA A 278 30.64 39.67 -26.50
C ALA A 278 30.39 40.94 -25.68
N HIS A 279 31.49 41.54 -25.27
CA HIS A 279 31.58 42.89 -24.74
C HIS A 279 30.91 43.96 -25.66
N GLN A 280 30.06 44.79 -25.09
CA GLN A 280 29.92 46.18 -25.56
C GLN A 280 29.91 47.12 -24.38
N GLN A 281 30.97 48.00 -24.40
CA GLN A 281 31.13 49.20 -23.59
C GLN A 281 30.18 50.29 -24.11
N THR A 282 29.59 51.04 -23.24
CA THR A 282 29.30 52.50 -23.25
C THR A 282 28.46 52.77 -21.99
N GLY A 283 28.74 53.67 -21.10
CA GLY A 283 29.17 55.03 -21.10
C GLY A 283 28.50 55.66 -19.90
N ALA A 284 29.27 56.39 -19.12
CA ALA A 284 29.01 57.08 -17.87
C ALA A 284 27.71 57.87 -17.77
N THR A 285 27.13 57.97 -16.52
CA THR A 285 26.95 59.29 -15.84
C THR A 285 26.64 59.13 -14.34
N ARG A 286 27.26 60.02 -13.61
CA ARG A 286 27.30 60.32 -12.17
C ARG A 286 25.92 60.61 -11.57
N GLY A 287 25.80 60.29 -10.27
CA GLY A 287 24.79 60.88 -9.39
C GLY A 287 24.85 60.31 -7.97
N ARG A 288 25.74 60.85 -7.19
CA ARG A 288 25.76 61.25 -5.78
C ARG A 288 24.70 60.64 -4.85
N GLY A 289 25.20 59.97 -3.80
CA GLY A 289 24.50 59.82 -2.52
C GLY A 289 24.43 61.13 -1.71
N PRO A 290 23.93 61.11 -0.50
CA PRO A 290 24.79 60.69 0.62
C PRO A 290 24.10 60.08 1.86
N ALA A 291 24.95 59.48 2.67
CA ALA A 291 25.11 59.60 4.13
C ALA A 291 24.27 58.71 5.07
N GLN A 292 24.91 57.74 5.64
CA GLN A 292 24.85 57.43 7.08
C GLN A 292 25.49 58.56 7.88
N PRO A 293 25.19 58.78 9.17
CA PRO A 293 25.79 58.14 10.33
C PRO A 293 24.97 58.20 11.63
N PRO A 294 25.55 57.97 12.83
CA PRO A 294 26.31 56.88 13.39
C PRO A 294 25.81 56.36 14.75
N ASN A 295 26.36 55.28 15.12
CA ASN A 295 26.64 54.67 16.41
C ASN A 295 26.89 55.59 17.62
N GLN A 296 26.44 55.16 18.80
CA GLN A 296 27.00 55.31 20.16
C GLN A 296 25.96 54.76 21.14
N GLY A 297 26.15 53.81 22.02
CA GLY A 297 27.33 53.51 22.85
C GLY A 297 26.91 53.48 24.30
N ARG A 298 27.43 52.48 25.03
CA ARG A 298 27.53 52.42 26.50
C ARG A 298 26.35 51.85 27.26
N ASP A 299 26.54 50.94 28.04
CA ASP A 299 27.44 50.34 29.05
C ASP A 299 26.64 49.99 30.30
N GLN A 300 27.07 48.88 30.93
CA GLN A 300 27.06 48.55 32.37
C GLN A 300 25.74 48.04 32.93
N ASP A 301 25.61 47.06 33.77
CA ASP A 301 26.58 46.31 34.57
C ASP A 301 25.88 45.13 35.24
N ALA A 302 26.63 44.06 35.42
CA ALA A 302 26.75 43.18 36.57
C ALA A 302 25.52 42.62 37.32
N GLY A 303 25.59 41.32 37.57
CA GLY A 303 24.93 40.66 38.70
C GLY A 303 24.89 39.14 38.58
N ALA A 304 25.96 38.55 39.03
CA ALA A 304 26.11 37.14 39.35
C ALA A 304 25.04 36.66 40.32
N ASP A 305 24.58 35.43 40.18
CA ASP A 305 24.65 34.47 41.29
C ASP A 305 24.29 33.05 40.84
N ARG A 306 25.17 32.15 41.16
CA ARG A 306 25.05 30.70 41.11
C ARG A 306 25.54 30.19 42.46
N PRO A 307 25.32 28.99 42.95
CA PRO A 307 24.22 28.08 43.18
C PRO A 307 24.01 27.86 44.72
N PRO A 308 23.44 26.75 45.22
CA PRO A 308 24.16 25.52 45.47
C PRO A 308 23.39 24.19 45.37
N ASP A 309 24.20 23.15 45.18
CA ASP A 309 24.03 21.74 45.45
C ASP A 309 23.47 21.42 46.86
N ARG A 310 22.77 20.28 46.93
CA ARG A 310 22.75 19.31 48.05
C ARG A 310 22.00 18.05 47.61
N THR A 311 22.68 16.97 47.31
CA THR A 311 23.08 15.76 48.04
C THR A 311 22.25 15.40 49.26
N GLY A 312 21.87 14.13 49.33
CA GLY A 312 21.37 13.39 50.49
C GLY A 312 20.54 12.22 50.04
N GLU A 313 21.13 11.01 49.83
CA GLU A 313 21.25 9.85 50.70
C GLU A 313 19.90 9.27 51.11
N ALA A 314 19.54 8.12 50.54
CA ALA A 314 19.77 6.76 51.09
C ALA A 314 18.98 6.46 52.36
N GLU A 315 18.06 5.50 52.29
CA GLU A 315 18.06 4.47 53.32
C GLU A 315 17.14 3.30 52.92
N ALA A 316 17.67 2.12 53.15
CA ALA A 316 17.12 0.78 52.99
C ALA A 316 16.40 0.32 54.25
N ALA A 317 15.42 -0.56 54.09
CA ALA A 317 15.07 -1.60 55.07
C ALA A 317 14.16 -2.62 54.36
N ARG A 318 14.60 -3.76 54.05
CA ARG A 318 14.72 -5.07 54.75
C ARG A 318 13.45 -5.57 55.43
N ALA A 319 13.02 -6.68 54.82
CA ALA A 319 12.72 -8.01 55.37
C ALA A 319 11.43 -8.15 56.17
N ASP A 320 10.61 -9.11 55.82
CA ASP A 320 10.45 -10.28 56.68
C ASP A 320 9.85 -11.47 55.93
N GLU A 321 10.28 -12.61 56.35
CA GLU A 321 10.01 -13.96 55.88
C GLU A 321 8.64 -14.45 56.41
N GLY A 322 8.04 -15.40 55.74
CA GLY A 322 6.90 -16.16 56.22
C GLY A 322 6.70 -17.45 55.46
N GLU A 323 7.41 -18.48 55.90
CA GLU A 323 7.25 -19.90 55.56
C GLU A 323 5.86 -20.44 55.88
N GLY A 324 5.46 -21.51 55.18
CA GLY A 324 4.40 -22.42 55.64
C GLY A 324 3.76 -23.21 54.49
N SER A 325 4.37 -24.28 54.11
CA SER A 325 4.13 -25.71 54.41
C SER A 325 3.02 -26.40 53.62
N ALA A 326 3.47 -27.27 52.76
CA ALA A 326 3.13 -28.68 52.52
C ALA A 326 1.66 -29.15 52.57
N GLY A 327 1.24 -29.83 51.53
CA GLY A 327 0.09 -30.72 51.52
C GLY A 327 0.02 -31.55 50.25
N ARG A 328 0.78 -32.62 50.28
CA ARG A 328 0.77 -33.76 49.34
C ARG A 328 -0.47 -34.61 49.62
N THR A 329 -1.20 -35.07 48.58
CA THR A 329 -1.81 -36.42 48.52
C THR A 329 -2.30 -36.68 47.08
N ASP A 330 -1.63 -37.57 46.39
CA ASP A 330 -2.21 -38.61 45.53
C ASP A 330 -2.61 -39.79 46.45
N PRO A 331 -3.36 -40.85 46.02
CA PRO A 331 -3.53 -41.44 44.71
C PRO A 331 -4.92 -42.11 44.43
N GLU A 332 -4.91 -42.86 43.35
CA GLU A 332 -5.63 -44.11 43.03
C GLU A 332 -6.88 -44.05 42.13
N THR A 333 -6.67 -44.58 40.95
CA THR A 333 -7.17 -45.83 40.31
C THR A 333 -8.67 -45.98 40.11
N GLY A 334 -9.02 -46.22 38.83
CA GLY A 334 -10.34 -46.70 38.43
C GLY A 334 -10.38 -47.12 36.96
N THR A 335 -9.90 -48.30 36.70
CA THR A 335 -9.98 -49.16 35.52
C THR A 335 -11.41 -49.50 35.12
N SER A 336 -11.76 -49.45 33.83
CA SER A 336 -12.60 -50.43 33.12
C SER A 336 -12.90 -49.85 31.72
N GLY A 337 -12.48 -50.33 30.56
CA GLY A 337 -12.55 -51.70 30.09
C GLY A 337 -13.83 -51.90 29.28
N ARG A 338 -13.80 -51.61 27.94
CA ARG A 338 -14.61 -52.43 27.05
C ARG A 338 -14.17 -52.30 25.58
N THR A 339 -13.53 -53.31 25.12
CA THR A 339 -13.24 -53.73 23.76
C THR A 339 -14.52 -54.14 23.05
N VAL A 340 -14.73 -53.66 21.81
CA VAL A 340 -15.50 -54.44 20.83
C VAL A 340 -14.77 -54.37 19.49
N LYS A 341 -14.33 -55.54 19.07
CA LYS A 341 -13.87 -55.89 17.73
C LYS A 341 -15.02 -55.82 16.71
N GLY A 342 -14.73 -55.43 15.50
CA GLY A 342 -15.61 -55.58 14.34
C GLY A 342 -14.81 -55.54 13.05
N THR A 343 -14.36 -56.68 12.64
CA THR A 343 -13.77 -57.14 11.37
C THR A 343 -14.71 -56.99 10.18
N GLY A 344 -14.15 -56.72 8.99
CA GLY A 344 -14.78 -56.86 7.69
C GLY A 344 -13.97 -56.08 6.65
N ALA A 345 -13.00 -56.51 6.03
CA ALA A 345 -12.66 -57.41 4.94
C ALA A 345 -13.35 -57.09 3.61
N SER A 346 -12.51 -56.67 2.67
CA SER A 346 -12.47 -57.14 1.25
C SER A 346 -13.57 -56.64 0.31
N THR A 347 -13.24 -56.00 -0.78
CA THR A 347 -13.03 -56.66 -2.07
C THR A 347 -12.49 -55.73 -3.15
N ARG A 348 -11.42 -56.16 -3.70
CA ARG A 348 -10.83 -55.86 -4.99
C ARG A 348 -11.80 -56.15 -6.12
N THR A 349 -11.90 -55.31 -7.14
CA THR A 349 -12.13 -55.76 -8.50
C THR A 349 -11.36 -54.87 -9.47
N ALA A 350 -10.34 -55.49 -10.00
CA ALA A 350 -9.67 -55.12 -11.23
C ALA A 350 -10.56 -55.53 -12.41
N ARG A 351 -10.63 -54.74 -13.46
CA ARG A 351 -10.94 -55.23 -14.79
C ARG A 351 -10.13 -54.52 -15.83
N ALA A 352 -9.32 -55.32 -16.48
CA ALA A 352 -8.45 -55.04 -17.58
C ALA A 352 -9.19 -55.12 -18.94
N ALA A 353 -8.56 -54.48 -19.91
CA ALA A 353 -8.36 -54.86 -21.31
C ALA A 353 -9.54 -54.77 -22.28
N GLU A 354 -9.28 -54.12 -23.39
CA GLU A 354 -9.09 -54.65 -24.78
C GLU A 354 -9.01 -53.43 -25.70
N ALA A 355 -7.94 -53.09 -26.41
CA ALA A 355 -7.31 -53.75 -27.56
C ALA A 355 -8.21 -53.83 -28.81
N SER A 356 -7.91 -52.96 -29.78
CA SER A 356 -8.05 -53.17 -31.24
C SER A 356 -7.61 -51.89 -31.92
N GLY A 357 -6.64 -51.74 -32.79
CA GLY A 357 -6.12 -52.65 -33.81
C GLY A 357 -6.40 -52.07 -35.19
N ARG A 358 -5.32 -51.87 -35.98
CA ARG A 358 -5.27 -51.62 -37.43
C ARG A 358 -5.42 -50.17 -37.91
N THR A 359 -4.65 -49.68 -38.89
CA THR A 359 -3.83 -50.27 -39.96
C THR A 359 -2.88 -49.21 -40.50
N ALA A 360 -1.70 -49.66 -40.86
CA ALA A 360 -0.70 -48.97 -41.67
C ALA A 360 -1.18 -48.82 -43.12
N GLN A 361 -0.78 -47.75 -43.75
CA GLN A 361 -0.64 -47.77 -45.21
C GLN A 361 0.53 -46.89 -45.63
N GLU A 362 1.51 -47.56 -46.17
CA GLU A 362 2.68 -47.09 -46.89
C GLU A 362 2.26 -46.41 -48.21
N ALA A 363 2.99 -45.39 -48.60
CA ALA A 363 3.17 -45.08 -50.01
C ALA A 363 4.55 -44.43 -50.23
N GLU A 364 5.38 -45.21 -50.84
CA GLU A 364 6.66 -44.91 -51.49
C GLU A 364 6.51 -43.89 -52.64
N GLY A 365 7.64 -43.25 -52.93
CA GLY A 365 8.00 -42.82 -54.30
C GLY A 365 8.30 -41.30 -54.41
N SER A 366 9.46 -40.83 -54.58
CA SER A 366 10.30 -40.96 -55.76
C SER A 366 11.57 -40.11 -55.61
N ARG A 367 12.67 -40.74 -55.85
CA ARG A 367 14.01 -40.16 -56.02
C ARG A 367 14.04 -39.35 -57.33
N ARG A 368 14.64 -38.18 -57.35
CA ARG A 368 15.38 -37.70 -58.53
C ARG A 368 16.56 -36.85 -58.12
N ALA A 369 17.73 -37.36 -58.44
CA ALA A 369 19.02 -36.70 -58.42
C ALA A 369 19.17 -35.77 -59.64
N ALA A 370 19.86 -34.67 -59.46
CA ALA A 370 20.69 -34.05 -60.51
C ALA A 370 21.76 -33.15 -59.86
N GLN A 371 22.99 -33.51 -60.10
CA GLN A 371 24.21 -32.71 -59.96
C GLN A 371 24.49 -31.93 -61.27
N PRO A 372 25.65 -31.21 -61.38
CA PRO A 372 26.00 -29.88 -60.92
C PRO A 372 26.35 -28.97 -62.11
N SER A 373 26.55 -27.69 -61.90
CA SER A 373 27.30 -26.87 -62.87
C SER A 373 28.18 -25.82 -62.19
N ASP A 374 29.44 -25.99 -62.48
CA ASP A 374 30.53 -25.03 -62.33
C ASP A 374 30.22 -23.67 -62.96
N GLN A 375 30.68 -22.63 -62.38
CA GLN A 375 31.59 -21.62 -62.98
C GLN A 375 31.74 -20.40 -62.08
N ALA A 376 32.90 -20.16 -61.76
CA ALA A 376 33.88 -19.10 -62.06
C ALA A 376 34.20 -18.12 -60.89
N ARG A 377 35.39 -18.31 -60.45
CA ARG A 377 36.34 -17.42 -59.81
C ARG A 377 36.11 -15.89 -60.04
N SER A 378 36.09 -15.16 -58.92
CA SER A 378 36.67 -13.84 -58.87
C SER A 378 37.22 -13.58 -57.44
N ALA A 379 38.48 -13.24 -57.38
CA ALA A 379 39.23 -12.99 -56.15
C ALA A 379 38.82 -11.72 -55.41
N PRO A 380 39.02 -11.60 -54.08
CA PRO A 380 38.66 -10.44 -53.31
C PRO A 380 39.74 -9.36 -53.39
N ARG A 381 39.35 -8.11 -53.69
CA ARG A 381 40.17 -6.92 -53.50
C ARG A 381 40.19 -6.51 -52.03
N THR A 382 41.37 -6.44 -51.48
CA THR A 382 41.67 -5.83 -50.17
C THR A 382 41.44 -4.33 -50.18
N PRO A 383 40.72 -3.75 -49.21
CA PRO A 383 40.68 -2.31 -48.99
C PRO A 383 41.87 -1.84 -48.13
N PRO A 384 42.30 -0.58 -48.26
CA PRO A 384 43.45 -0.02 -47.59
C PRO A 384 43.22 0.22 -46.07
N PRO A 385 44.27 0.34 -45.25
CA PRO A 385 44.14 0.46 -43.81
C PRO A 385 43.58 1.82 -43.42
N GLY A 386 42.37 1.80 -42.80
CA GLY A 386 41.74 2.95 -42.16
C GLY A 386 42.42 3.32 -40.85
N ARG A 387 42.65 4.60 -40.63
CA ARG A 387 43.16 5.23 -39.41
C ARG A 387 42.39 4.74 -38.16
N PRO A 388 43.04 4.57 -37.00
CA PRO A 388 42.38 4.23 -35.76
C PRO A 388 41.44 5.36 -35.32
N ARG A 389 40.17 5.04 -35.22
CA ARG A 389 39.13 5.89 -34.63
C ARG A 389 39.32 5.81 -33.10
N ALA A 390 39.47 6.98 -32.46
CA ALA A 390 39.57 7.08 -31.02
C ALA A 390 38.36 6.38 -30.39
N VAL A 391 38.67 5.39 -29.54
CA VAL A 391 37.71 4.72 -28.67
C VAL A 391 37.32 5.78 -27.65
N GLY A 392 36.10 6.26 -27.77
CA GLY A 392 35.48 7.12 -26.76
C GLY A 392 35.49 6.40 -25.42
N ALA A 393 36.03 7.08 -24.41
CA ALA A 393 36.00 6.65 -23.04
C ALA A 393 34.56 6.30 -22.68
N GLY A 394 34.31 5.02 -22.38
CA GLY A 394 33.03 4.56 -21.88
C GLY A 394 32.67 5.31 -20.62
N GLN A 395 31.58 6.07 -20.65
CA GLN A 395 30.96 6.60 -19.47
C GLN A 395 30.65 5.42 -18.54
N ALA A 396 31.19 5.48 -17.33
CA ALA A 396 30.82 4.57 -16.26
C ALA A 396 29.28 4.64 -16.10
N PRO A 397 28.58 3.51 -15.93
CA PRO A 397 27.15 3.54 -15.68
C PRO A 397 26.89 4.33 -14.40
N GLU A 398 26.12 5.40 -14.50
CA GLU A 398 25.65 6.15 -13.35
C GLU A 398 24.98 5.21 -12.36
N PRO A 399 25.19 5.40 -11.04
CA PRO A 399 24.49 4.61 -10.03
C PRO A 399 22.98 4.84 -10.22
N HIS A 400 22.28 3.78 -10.62
CA HIS A 400 20.82 3.79 -10.73
C HIS A 400 20.25 4.31 -9.42
N ALA A 401 19.61 5.48 -9.47
CA ALA A 401 18.77 5.96 -8.38
C ALA A 401 17.80 4.82 -7.99
N PRO A 402 17.60 4.57 -6.68
CA PRO A 402 16.70 3.53 -6.24
C PRO A 402 15.33 3.76 -6.88
N ARG A 403 14.85 2.78 -7.65
CA ARG A 403 13.48 2.83 -8.18
C ARG A 403 12.54 3.04 -7.01
N PRO A 404 11.56 3.95 -7.10
CA PRO A 404 10.59 4.12 -6.05
C PRO A 404 9.99 2.75 -5.72
N ALA A 405 10.02 2.38 -4.45
CA ALA A 405 9.51 1.10 -4.00
C ALA A 405 8.06 0.97 -4.50
N ARG A 406 7.78 -0.07 -5.28
CA ARG A 406 6.42 -0.34 -5.79
C ARG A 406 5.52 -0.65 -4.60
N ILE A 407 4.25 -0.28 -4.71
CA ILE A 407 3.21 -0.66 -3.76
C ILE A 407 2.30 -1.65 -4.47
N ALA A 408 1.87 -2.68 -3.77
CA ALA A 408 0.91 -3.64 -4.29
C ALA A 408 -0.12 -4.02 -3.23
N ALA A 409 -1.23 -4.56 -3.70
CA ALA A 409 -2.27 -5.11 -2.84
C ALA A 409 -2.51 -6.58 -3.15
N GLY A 410 -2.76 -7.36 -2.11
CA GLY A 410 -3.17 -8.76 -2.20
C GLY A 410 -4.54 -8.96 -1.57
N ILE A 411 -5.35 -9.82 -2.16
CA ILE A 411 -6.71 -10.13 -1.72
C ILE A 411 -6.81 -11.64 -1.47
N ALA A 412 -7.25 -12.01 -0.25
CA ALA A 412 -7.50 -13.39 0.15
C ALA A 412 -8.76 -13.97 -0.52
N VAL A 413 -8.96 -15.27 -0.40
CA VAL A 413 -10.29 -15.85 -0.69
C VAL A 413 -11.31 -15.43 0.37
N PRO A 414 -12.62 -15.46 0.06
CA PRO A 414 -13.66 -15.21 1.04
C PRO A 414 -13.74 -16.32 2.09
N HIS A 415 -13.90 -15.91 3.35
CA HIS A 415 -14.12 -16.79 4.50
C HIS A 415 -15.42 -16.44 5.21
N SER A 416 -16.09 -17.44 5.79
CA SER A 416 -17.29 -17.22 6.61
C SER A 416 -16.91 -16.93 8.05
N GLY A 417 -17.41 -15.82 8.59
CA GLY A 417 -17.09 -15.38 9.94
C GLY A 417 -15.64 -14.89 10.08
N LEU A 418 -15.13 -14.92 11.31
CA LEU A 418 -13.82 -14.37 11.67
C LEU A 418 -12.77 -15.44 12.05
N ALA A 419 -13.17 -16.70 12.15
CA ALA A 419 -12.30 -17.77 12.66
C ALA A 419 -11.00 -17.94 11.85
N ASP A 420 -11.08 -17.77 10.53
CA ASP A 420 -9.97 -17.99 9.61
C ASP A 420 -9.19 -16.71 9.25
N LEU A 421 -9.32 -15.61 10.03
CA LEU A 421 -8.66 -14.34 9.73
C LEU A 421 -7.14 -14.47 9.61
N GLY A 422 -6.52 -15.33 10.41
CA GLY A 422 -5.08 -15.60 10.32
C GLY A 422 -4.69 -16.18 8.97
N THR A 423 -5.43 -17.16 8.48
CA THR A 423 -5.25 -17.77 7.14
C THR A 423 -5.51 -16.75 6.04
N ALA A 424 -6.63 -16.01 6.12
CA ALA A 424 -6.96 -14.97 5.17
C ALA A 424 -5.88 -13.86 5.10
N TRP A 425 -5.27 -13.52 6.25
CA TRP A 425 -4.15 -12.57 6.27
C TRP A 425 -2.90 -13.12 5.58
N GLN A 426 -2.57 -14.40 5.82
CA GLN A 426 -1.45 -15.06 5.14
C GLN A 426 -1.66 -15.08 3.62
N GLU A 427 -2.86 -15.40 3.16
CA GLU A 427 -3.23 -15.39 1.75
C GLU A 427 -3.11 -14.00 1.12
N ALA A 428 -3.67 -12.96 1.77
CA ALA A 428 -3.60 -11.58 1.30
C ALA A 428 -2.14 -11.09 1.26
N SER A 429 -1.35 -11.37 2.29
CA SER A 429 0.06 -11.01 2.37
C SER A 429 0.89 -11.69 1.29
N ALA A 430 0.65 -12.98 1.04
CA ALA A 430 1.31 -13.74 -0.01
C ALA A 430 0.95 -13.20 -1.40
N ALA A 431 -0.32 -12.85 -1.64
CA ALA A 431 -0.75 -12.24 -2.90
C ALA A 431 -0.10 -10.87 -3.12
N ALA A 432 0.05 -10.05 -2.08
CA ALA A 432 0.76 -8.77 -2.16
C ALA A 432 2.25 -8.96 -2.48
N ARG A 433 2.93 -9.92 -1.82
CA ARG A 433 4.34 -10.27 -2.14
C ARG A 433 4.48 -10.74 -3.58
N ALA A 434 3.59 -11.60 -4.04
CA ALA A 434 3.59 -12.08 -5.41
C ALA A 434 3.42 -10.92 -6.42
N ALA A 435 2.54 -9.95 -6.16
CA ALA A 435 2.34 -8.78 -7.01
C ALA A 435 3.57 -7.85 -7.04
N LEU A 436 4.29 -7.72 -5.93
CA LEU A 436 5.54 -6.98 -5.85
C LEU A 436 6.66 -7.68 -6.63
N ALA A 437 6.74 -9.00 -6.51
CA ALA A 437 7.75 -9.82 -7.15
C ALA A 437 7.53 -9.99 -8.67
N GLU A 438 6.26 -10.07 -9.09
CA GLU A 438 5.88 -10.37 -10.48
C GLU A 438 4.92 -9.32 -11.04
N PRO A 439 5.44 -8.35 -11.82
CA PRO A 439 4.64 -7.25 -12.37
C PRO A 439 3.42 -7.68 -13.20
N ARG A 440 3.45 -8.88 -13.79
CA ARG A 440 2.32 -9.41 -14.58
C ARG A 440 1.07 -9.65 -13.75
N LEU A 441 1.21 -9.83 -12.45
CA LEU A 441 0.07 -10.01 -11.53
C LEU A 441 -0.66 -8.69 -11.25
N GLY A 442 -0.10 -7.57 -11.73
CA GLY A 442 -0.67 -6.24 -11.55
C GLY A 442 -0.42 -5.67 -10.16
N PRO A 443 -0.89 -4.43 -9.88
CA PRO A 443 -0.77 -3.83 -8.57
C PRO A 443 -1.75 -4.45 -7.56
N VAL A 444 -2.80 -5.15 -8.02
CA VAL A 444 -3.76 -5.88 -7.18
C VAL A 444 -3.79 -7.34 -7.62
N ALA A 445 -3.38 -8.25 -6.74
CA ALA A 445 -3.39 -9.68 -6.99
C ALA A 445 -4.36 -10.42 -6.07
N HIS A 446 -5.03 -11.42 -6.61
CA HIS A 446 -5.90 -12.32 -5.85
C HIS A 446 -5.16 -13.62 -5.53
N TRP A 447 -5.28 -14.11 -4.29
CA TRP A 447 -4.67 -15.36 -3.86
C TRP A 447 -4.99 -16.52 -4.79
N SER A 448 -6.23 -16.61 -5.27
CA SER A 448 -6.66 -17.65 -6.21
C SER A 448 -5.92 -17.61 -7.55
N SER A 449 -5.37 -16.46 -7.95
CA SER A 449 -4.77 -16.23 -9.28
C SER A 449 -3.25 -16.14 -9.29
N ILE A 450 -2.56 -16.14 -8.13
CA ILE A 450 -1.09 -16.01 -8.08
C ILE A 450 -0.34 -17.30 -8.46
N GLY A 451 -1.06 -18.39 -8.73
CA GLY A 451 -0.48 -19.64 -9.25
C GLY A 451 0.61 -20.23 -8.34
N PRO A 452 1.81 -20.50 -8.87
CA PRO A 452 2.89 -21.13 -8.11
C PRO A 452 3.40 -20.27 -6.94
N TYR A 453 3.15 -18.97 -6.96
CA TYR A 453 3.54 -18.08 -5.86
C TYR A 453 2.84 -18.42 -4.55
N ARG A 454 1.70 -19.15 -4.57
CA ARG A 454 1.08 -19.66 -3.35
C ARG A 454 2.01 -20.58 -2.56
N LEU A 455 2.78 -21.42 -3.27
CA LEU A 455 3.77 -22.29 -2.65
C LEU A 455 5.07 -21.55 -2.32
N LEU A 456 5.55 -20.71 -3.25
CA LEU A 456 6.80 -20.00 -3.09
C LEU A 456 6.78 -19.02 -1.90
N THR A 457 5.67 -18.35 -1.66
CA THR A 457 5.52 -17.42 -0.52
C THR A 457 5.41 -18.12 0.83
N SER A 458 5.11 -19.43 0.86
CA SER A 458 5.08 -20.23 2.09
C SER A 458 6.44 -20.85 2.43
N LEU A 459 7.41 -20.79 1.49
CA LEU A 459 8.77 -21.27 1.75
C LEU A 459 9.52 -20.32 2.69
N PRO A 460 10.39 -20.86 3.56
CA PRO A 460 11.23 -19.99 4.39
C PRO A 460 12.18 -19.15 3.52
N PRO A 461 12.60 -17.96 3.94
CA PRO A 461 13.52 -17.11 3.18
C PRO A 461 14.82 -17.78 2.76
N THR A 462 15.27 -18.79 3.52
CA THR A 462 16.44 -19.61 3.22
C THR A 462 16.29 -20.45 1.96
N ALA A 463 15.07 -20.80 1.55
CA ALA A 463 14.82 -21.59 0.35
C ALA A 463 15.18 -20.86 -0.95
N SER A 464 15.24 -19.52 -0.94
CA SER A 464 15.71 -18.72 -2.06
C SER A 464 17.23 -18.77 -2.27
N HIS A 465 17.96 -19.42 -1.35
CA HIS A 465 19.42 -19.51 -1.36
C HIS A 465 19.91 -20.94 -1.64
N ASP A 466 19.19 -21.66 -2.50
CA ASP A 466 19.62 -23.00 -2.91
C ASP A 466 21.06 -23.00 -3.44
N PRO A 467 21.94 -23.91 -2.96
CA PRO A 467 23.35 -23.94 -3.33
C PRO A 467 23.60 -24.06 -4.83
N ALA A 468 22.77 -24.82 -5.56
CA ALA A 468 22.90 -25.00 -7.01
C ALA A 468 22.51 -23.74 -7.78
N VAL A 469 21.49 -23.00 -7.31
CA VAL A 469 21.00 -21.78 -7.99
C VAL A 469 21.83 -20.56 -7.63
N ARG A 470 22.40 -20.50 -6.43
CA ARG A 470 23.14 -19.34 -5.90
C ARG A 470 24.24 -18.78 -6.83
N PRO A 471 25.07 -19.58 -7.52
CA PRO A 471 26.09 -19.05 -8.43
C PRO A 471 25.48 -18.21 -9.56
N LEU A 472 24.32 -18.60 -10.07
CA LEU A 472 23.62 -17.88 -11.13
C LEU A 472 23.03 -16.54 -10.65
N LEU A 473 22.76 -16.42 -9.36
CA LEU A 473 22.18 -15.19 -8.78
C LEU A 473 23.21 -14.07 -8.58
N ALA A 474 24.49 -14.30 -8.81
CA ALA A 474 25.52 -13.27 -8.72
C ALA A 474 25.27 -12.13 -9.72
N PRO A 475 25.58 -10.87 -9.38
CA PRO A 475 25.37 -9.71 -10.28
C PRO A 475 26.00 -9.89 -11.66
N ALA A 476 27.17 -10.58 -11.75
CA ALA A 476 27.85 -10.86 -13.01
C ALA A 476 27.07 -11.80 -13.95
N HIS A 477 26.12 -12.57 -13.44
CA HIS A 477 25.34 -13.56 -14.19
C HIS A 477 23.88 -13.16 -14.42
N ARG A 478 23.54 -11.87 -14.19
CA ARG A 478 22.15 -11.38 -14.32
C ARG A 478 21.51 -11.72 -15.68
N GLU A 479 22.27 -11.61 -16.75
CA GLU A 479 21.78 -11.90 -18.10
C GLU A 479 21.51 -13.40 -18.30
N LEU A 480 22.36 -14.27 -17.74
CA LEU A 480 22.18 -15.71 -17.77
C LEU A 480 20.96 -16.12 -16.93
N ALA A 481 20.81 -15.55 -15.73
CA ALA A 481 19.66 -15.79 -14.87
C ALA A 481 18.35 -15.36 -15.56
N HIS A 482 18.35 -14.21 -16.23
CA HIS A 482 17.19 -13.75 -17.01
C HIS A 482 16.91 -14.69 -18.20
N THR A 483 17.95 -15.14 -18.90
CA THR A 483 17.79 -16.09 -20.02
C THR A 483 17.20 -17.42 -19.55
N ALA A 484 17.68 -17.97 -18.42
CA ALA A 484 17.16 -19.20 -17.84
C ALA A 484 15.69 -19.03 -17.40
N GLU A 485 15.36 -17.92 -16.76
CA GLU A 485 14.00 -17.66 -16.34
C GLU A 485 13.02 -17.57 -17.51
N VAL A 486 13.35 -16.82 -18.56
CA VAL A 486 12.52 -16.74 -19.78
C VAL A 486 12.40 -18.09 -20.48
N PHE A 487 13.48 -18.90 -20.49
CA PHE A 487 13.44 -20.26 -21.05
C PHE A 487 12.44 -21.14 -20.30
N LEU A 488 12.46 -21.11 -18.98
CA LEU A 488 11.55 -21.86 -18.13
C LEU A 488 10.11 -21.33 -18.20
N ASP A 489 9.92 -20.02 -18.26
CA ASP A 489 8.61 -19.38 -18.49
C ASP A 489 8.02 -19.73 -19.86
N CYS A 490 8.87 -19.97 -20.85
CA CYS A 490 8.49 -20.47 -22.18
C CYS A 490 8.34 -22.00 -22.23
N ALA A 491 8.29 -22.69 -21.09
CA ALA A 491 8.18 -24.16 -20.97
C ALA A 491 9.30 -24.90 -21.72
N GLY A 492 10.53 -24.38 -21.73
CA GLY A 492 11.68 -24.98 -22.41
C GLY A 492 11.67 -24.85 -23.94
N GLN A 493 10.77 -24.04 -24.51
CA GLN A 493 10.67 -23.89 -25.97
C GLN A 493 11.71 -22.88 -26.49
N ALA A 494 12.85 -23.39 -27.00
CA ALA A 494 13.96 -22.55 -27.46
C ALA A 494 13.57 -21.51 -28.52
N GLY A 495 12.64 -21.86 -29.44
CA GLY A 495 12.16 -20.92 -30.46
C GLY A 495 11.41 -19.73 -29.88
N ARG A 496 10.51 -19.98 -28.93
CA ARG A 496 9.73 -18.95 -28.23
C ARG A 496 10.65 -18.10 -27.34
N THR A 497 11.56 -18.76 -26.61
CA THR A 497 12.53 -18.06 -25.76
C THR A 497 13.43 -17.12 -26.54
N ALA A 498 13.97 -17.56 -27.69
CA ALA A 498 14.82 -16.75 -28.53
C ALA A 498 14.07 -15.51 -29.09
N ALA A 499 12.80 -15.70 -29.47
CA ALA A 499 11.93 -14.60 -29.90
C ALA A 499 11.64 -13.61 -28.77
N GLU A 500 11.31 -14.09 -27.57
CA GLU A 500 11.01 -13.26 -26.38
C GLU A 500 12.22 -12.43 -25.96
N LEU A 501 13.42 -13.04 -26.00
CA LEU A 501 14.68 -12.35 -25.67
C LEU A 501 15.25 -11.50 -26.80
N GLY A 502 14.71 -11.58 -28.01
CA GLY A 502 15.25 -10.91 -29.19
C GLY A 502 16.66 -11.36 -29.58
N ILE A 503 17.02 -12.64 -29.35
CA ILE A 503 18.34 -13.20 -29.63
C ILE A 503 18.29 -14.35 -30.64
N HIS A 504 19.45 -14.65 -31.24
CA HIS A 504 19.57 -15.80 -32.13
C HIS A 504 19.58 -17.10 -31.31
N ARG A 505 19.02 -18.20 -31.85
CA ARG A 505 18.98 -19.51 -31.17
C ARG A 505 20.35 -20.04 -30.73
N GLN A 506 21.40 -19.81 -31.51
CA GLN A 506 22.76 -20.23 -31.12
C GLN A 506 23.24 -19.49 -29.87
N THR A 507 22.93 -18.20 -29.75
CA THR A 507 23.23 -17.41 -28.54
C THR A 507 22.45 -17.94 -27.35
N LEU A 508 21.19 -18.33 -27.54
CA LEU A 508 20.39 -18.95 -26.50
C LEU A 508 21.02 -20.25 -25.99
N TYR A 509 21.36 -21.18 -26.88
CA TYR A 509 21.98 -22.45 -26.48
C TYR A 509 23.32 -22.24 -25.78
N TYR A 510 24.14 -21.31 -26.25
CA TYR A 510 25.39 -20.96 -25.56
C TYR A 510 25.13 -20.48 -24.13
N ARG A 511 24.13 -19.61 -23.93
CA ARG A 511 23.76 -19.11 -22.60
C ARG A 511 23.20 -20.20 -21.70
N LEU A 512 22.33 -21.08 -22.22
CA LEU A 512 21.79 -22.18 -21.45
C LEU A 512 22.87 -23.17 -21.02
N SER A 513 23.77 -23.56 -21.92
CA SER A 513 24.93 -24.39 -21.56
C SER A 513 25.81 -23.74 -20.49
N ARG A 514 25.94 -22.39 -20.51
CA ARG A 514 26.66 -21.69 -19.44
C ARG A 514 25.90 -21.68 -18.12
N VAL A 515 24.57 -21.68 -18.14
CA VAL A 515 23.72 -21.83 -16.94
C VAL A 515 23.95 -23.21 -16.32
N GLU A 516 23.89 -24.28 -17.12
CA GLU A 516 24.16 -25.66 -16.68
C GLU A 516 25.56 -25.78 -16.04
N GLN A 517 26.60 -25.25 -16.69
CA GLN A 517 27.96 -25.25 -16.15
C GLN A 517 28.09 -24.51 -14.80
N LEU A 518 27.32 -23.44 -14.57
CA LEU A 518 27.37 -22.66 -13.35
C LEU A 518 26.57 -23.29 -12.21
N THR A 519 25.47 -23.94 -12.54
CA THR A 519 24.55 -24.50 -11.55
C THR A 519 24.80 -25.99 -11.31
N GLY A 520 25.37 -26.69 -12.26
CA GLY A 520 25.50 -28.16 -12.26
C GLY A 520 24.16 -28.87 -12.52
N LEU A 521 23.10 -28.10 -12.90
CA LEU A 521 21.77 -28.61 -13.19
C LEU A 521 21.64 -28.97 -14.67
N ASP A 522 20.88 -30.00 -14.98
CA ASP A 522 20.56 -30.46 -16.35
C ASP A 522 19.22 -29.83 -16.78
N LEU A 523 19.25 -28.95 -17.78
CA LEU A 523 18.04 -28.32 -18.28
C LEU A 523 17.16 -29.25 -19.15
N ASP A 524 17.55 -30.45 -19.39
CA ASP A 524 16.70 -31.51 -19.99
C ASP A 524 15.99 -32.35 -18.92
N ASP A 525 16.44 -32.31 -17.66
CA ASP A 525 15.77 -32.94 -16.52
C ASP A 525 14.66 -32.09 -15.94
N GLY A 526 13.54 -32.72 -15.57
CA GLY A 526 12.34 -32.01 -15.08
C GLY A 526 12.47 -31.49 -13.65
N GLU A 527 13.16 -32.23 -12.77
CA GLU A 527 13.36 -31.84 -11.37
C GLU A 527 14.35 -30.68 -11.27
N ASP A 528 15.43 -30.71 -12.05
CA ASP A 528 16.41 -29.63 -12.14
C ASP A 528 15.81 -28.35 -12.71
N ARG A 529 14.96 -28.45 -13.74
CA ARG A 529 14.17 -27.31 -14.25
C ARG A 529 13.27 -26.72 -13.17
N LEU A 530 12.57 -27.57 -12.41
CA LEU A 530 11.69 -27.12 -11.34
C LEU A 530 12.49 -26.40 -10.26
N LEU A 531 13.60 -26.98 -9.79
CA LEU A 531 14.48 -26.40 -8.79
C LEU A 531 14.99 -25.03 -9.24
N LEU A 532 15.54 -24.95 -10.46
CA LEU A 532 16.05 -23.70 -11.02
C LEU A 532 14.95 -22.63 -11.13
N HIS A 533 13.78 -23.01 -11.63
CA HIS A 533 12.67 -22.07 -11.81
C HIS A 533 12.15 -21.53 -10.47
N MET A 534 11.97 -22.42 -9.49
CA MET A 534 11.58 -22.04 -8.12
C MET A 534 12.59 -21.08 -7.51
N GLY A 535 13.90 -21.38 -7.60
CA GLY A 535 14.96 -20.54 -7.06
C GLY A 535 15.01 -19.15 -7.72
N LEU A 536 14.85 -19.09 -9.05
CA LEU A 536 14.80 -17.82 -9.79
C LEU A 536 13.59 -16.96 -9.42
N LYS A 537 12.41 -17.56 -9.23
CA LYS A 537 11.17 -16.87 -8.82
C LYS A 537 11.22 -16.46 -7.35
N ALA A 538 11.69 -17.35 -6.45
CA ALA A 538 11.79 -17.09 -5.02
C ALA A 538 12.71 -15.91 -4.68
N ARG A 539 13.75 -15.66 -5.48
CA ARG A 539 14.65 -14.52 -5.30
C ARG A 539 13.95 -13.16 -5.27
N ARG A 540 12.78 -13.05 -5.89
CA ARG A 540 12.03 -11.79 -6.00
C ARG A 540 11.06 -11.57 -4.84
N LEU A 541 10.79 -12.61 -4.03
CA LEU A 541 9.93 -12.59 -2.87
C LEU A 541 10.66 -12.12 -1.62
#